data_493ef872876a895f68114a38088bbba4
#
_entry.id   493ef872876a895f68114a38088bbba4
#
_cell.length_a   1.000
_cell.length_b   1.000
_cell.length_c   1.000
_cell.angle_alpha   90.00
_cell.angle_beta   90.00
_cell.angle_gamma   90.00
#
_symmetry.space_group_name_H-M   'P 1'
#
loop_
_entity.id
_entity.type
_entity.pdbx_description
1 polymer ?
#
loop_
_entity_poly.entity_id
_entity_poly.type
_entity_poly.pdbx_seq_one_letter_code
_entity_poly.pdbx_strand_id
1 'polypeptide(L)'
;MLWGRLMRHAGRVLAAAMLATGLTGANGFAQTPLKIFDAHLHYNQEPNPFYPLDKVLETFRRNTIIGIIANSRPNKGTHQLVDAKAPGLWVVPFIRPYRTRDDVQNWSNDPAIYDLIEAEYKRGYFRGVGEFHIYGTAAQGALVKKAVDFAAARDLYLLAHCDEAALLILLGHNAKAKIIWAHTGFSTSPARVRELLESNPALMGELSYRSGITTGDGKLAAEWRELFARHSDRFLLGSDTWINERWFGYDTIMQTYRGWLAQLPEDQAKRIAHGNAERLFAGKLEEAAR
;
A
#
# COMPACT_ATOMS: atom_id res chain seq x y z
N MET A 1 30.33 -86.73 -5.99
CA MET A 1 30.51 -87.18 -7.41
C MET A 1 30.66 -85.95 -8.20
N LEU A 2 31.83 -85.69 -8.59
CA LEU A 2 32.40 -85.71 -9.95
C LEU A 2 32.08 -84.48 -10.78
N TRP A 3 33.09 -83.72 -10.94
CA TRP A 3 33.82 -83.32 -12.14
C TRP A 3 33.12 -82.21 -12.92
N GLY A 4 33.73 -81.14 -13.38
CA GLY A 4 35.14 -80.83 -13.57
C GLY A 4 35.29 -79.85 -14.72
N ARG A 5 36.28 -79.01 -14.62
CA ARG A 5 37.10 -78.38 -15.65
C ARG A 5 36.50 -77.31 -16.58
N LEU A 6 37.09 -76.14 -16.48
CA LEU A 6 38.14 -75.49 -17.27
C LEU A 6 37.70 -75.07 -18.69
N MET A 7 37.77 -73.81 -18.97
CA MET A 7 38.79 -73.13 -19.84
C MET A 7 38.35 -71.71 -20.21
N ARG A 8 39.08 -70.71 -19.80
CA ARG A 8 39.96 -69.81 -20.59
C ARG A 8 39.35 -68.76 -21.51
N HIS A 9 39.73 -67.52 -21.18
CA HIS A 9 40.17 -66.41 -22.03
C HIS A 9 39.19 -65.76 -23.01
N ALA A 10 38.87 -64.50 -22.72
CA ALA A 10 39.26 -63.43 -23.62
C ALA A 10 38.93 -62.07 -22.95
N GLY A 11 39.95 -61.26 -22.71
CA GLY A 11 39.80 -59.91 -22.24
C GLY A 11 39.13 -59.01 -23.25
N ARG A 12 38.23 -58.18 -22.80
CA ARG A 12 37.85 -56.96 -23.48
C ARG A 12 37.85 -55.81 -22.50
N VAL A 13 38.83 -54.96 -22.64
CA VAL A 13 38.94 -53.67 -22.01
C VAL A 13 37.78 -52.83 -22.53
N LEU A 14 36.79 -52.51 -21.69
CA LEU A 14 35.82 -51.49 -21.98
C LEU A 14 36.26 -50.22 -21.28
N ALA A 15 36.72 -49.26 -22.09
CA ALA A 15 36.98 -47.90 -21.62
C ALA A 15 35.68 -47.27 -21.16
N ALA A 16 35.58 -46.97 -19.87
CA ALA A 16 34.50 -46.16 -19.35
C ALA A 16 34.75 -44.68 -19.73
N ALA A 17 34.00 -44.21 -20.70
CA ALA A 17 33.90 -42.75 -20.96
C ALA A 17 33.13 -42.11 -19.82
N MET A 18 33.82 -41.38 -18.92
CA MET A 18 33.18 -40.49 -17.99
C MET A 18 32.58 -39.31 -18.76
N LEU A 19 31.27 -39.32 -18.94
CA LEU A 19 30.53 -38.11 -19.28
C LEU A 19 30.57 -37.19 -18.03
N ALA A 20 31.43 -36.19 -18.09
CA ALA A 20 31.34 -35.05 -17.21
C ALA A 20 30.08 -34.25 -17.57
N THR A 21 28.96 -34.54 -16.92
CA THR A 21 27.79 -33.66 -16.93
C THR A 21 28.20 -32.39 -16.19
N GLY A 22 28.57 -31.36 -16.96
CA GLY A 22 28.74 -30.02 -16.42
C GLY A 22 27.43 -29.55 -15.80
N LEU A 23 27.37 -29.56 -14.48
CA LEU A 23 26.40 -28.76 -13.73
C LEU A 23 26.75 -27.29 -14.03
N THR A 24 26.09 -26.73 -15.04
CA THR A 24 26.00 -25.28 -15.18
C THR A 24 25.14 -24.81 -13.98
N GLY A 25 25.83 -24.45 -12.91
CA GLY A 25 25.22 -23.72 -11.81
C GLY A 25 24.60 -22.46 -12.39
N ALA A 26 23.29 -22.46 -12.55
CA ALA A 26 22.55 -21.24 -12.76
C ALA A 26 22.77 -20.40 -11.49
N ASN A 27 23.73 -19.48 -11.52
CA ASN A 27 23.79 -18.38 -10.59
C ASN A 27 22.49 -17.58 -10.78
N GLY A 28 21.41 -18.03 -10.17
CA GLY A 28 20.20 -17.26 -10.01
C GLY A 28 20.57 -16.05 -9.16
N PHE A 29 20.91 -14.95 -9.79
CA PHE A 29 20.90 -13.67 -9.12
C PHE A 29 19.52 -13.55 -8.48
N ALA A 30 19.44 -13.55 -7.14
CA ALA A 30 18.21 -13.34 -6.43
C ALA A 30 17.63 -12.01 -6.93
N GLN A 31 16.55 -12.09 -7.70
CA GLN A 31 15.94 -10.90 -8.28
C GLN A 31 15.52 -10.00 -7.12
N THR A 32 15.97 -8.75 -7.14
CA THR A 32 15.59 -7.78 -6.11
C THR A 32 14.07 -7.74 -5.99
N PRO A 33 13.50 -7.88 -4.80
CA PRO A 33 12.06 -7.87 -4.62
C PRO A 33 11.43 -6.61 -5.22
N LEU A 34 10.24 -6.75 -5.81
CA LEU A 34 9.48 -5.62 -6.34
C LEU A 34 9.35 -4.54 -5.26
N LYS A 35 9.78 -3.32 -5.59
CA LYS A 35 9.64 -2.14 -4.72
C LYS A 35 8.17 -1.89 -4.42
N ILE A 36 7.86 -1.42 -3.22
CA ILE A 36 6.49 -1.07 -2.83
C ILE A 36 6.49 0.35 -2.26
N PHE A 37 5.47 1.10 -2.62
CA PHE A 37 5.06 2.32 -1.95
C PHE A 37 3.85 1.99 -1.08
N ASP A 38 3.98 2.11 0.24
CA ASP A 38 2.91 1.85 1.20
C ASP A 38 2.05 3.10 1.38
N ALA A 39 0.96 3.17 0.63
CA ALA A 39 0.10 4.35 0.54
C ALA A 39 -0.96 4.43 1.66
N HIS A 40 -0.87 3.61 2.69
CA HIS A 40 -1.76 3.67 3.85
C HIS A 40 -1.03 3.13 5.09
N LEU A 41 -0.39 4.03 5.83
CA LEU A 41 0.44 3.65 6.96
C LEU A 41 0.20 4.55 8.17
N HIS A 42 0.07 3.93 9.33
CA HIS A 42 -0.04 4.60 10.61
C HIS A 42 1.15 4.26 11.50
N TYR A 43 1.79 5.28 12.04
CA TYR A 43 2.72 5.15 13.14
C TYR A 43 2.07 5.77 14.39
N ASN A 44 1.01 5.12 14.86
CA ASN A 44 0.24 5.59 16.00
C ASN A 44 1.07 5.53 17.28
N GLN A 45 0.90 6.53 18.16
CA GLN A 45 1.56 6.57 19.46
C GLN A 45 0.74 5.88 20.55
N GLU A 46 -0.42 5.36 20.19
CA GLU A 46 -1.34 4.61 21.03
C GLU A 46 -1.96 3.43 20.24
N PRO A 47 -2.41 2.33 20.88
CA PRO A 47 -2.16 2.02 22.30
C PRO A 47 -0.70 1.71 22.59
N ASN A 48 -0.33 1.75 23.86
CA ASN A 48 0.97 1.28 24.31
C ASN A 48 1.00 -0.25 24.49
N PRO A 49 2.17 -0.90 24.25
CA PRO A 49 3.40 -0.32 23.71
C PRO A 49 3.28 -0.02 22.21
N PHE A 50 3.88 1.06 21.73
CA PHE A 50 4.01 1.32 20.30
C PHE A 50 5.30 0.69 19.74
N TYR A 51 5.32 0.47 18.43
CA TYR A 51 6.49 -0.14 17.78
C TYR A 51 7.63 0.89 17.65
N PRO A 52 8.88 0.60 18.08
CA PRO A 52 9.97 1.58 18.06
C PRO A 52 10.31 2.04 16.63
N LEU A 53 10.63 3.33 16.46
CA LEU A 53 10.87 3.94 15.15
C LEU A 53 12.02 3.26 14.36
N ASP A 54 13.10 2.92 15.02
CA ASP A 54 14.23 2.21 14.41
C ASP A 54 13.81 0.85 13.82
N LYS A 55 12.93 0.13 14.52
CA LYS A 55 12.35 -1.14 14.05
C LYS A 55 11.37 -0.94 12.88
N VAL A 56 10.62 0.15 12.89
CA VAL A 56 9.77 0.53 11.76
C VAL A 56 10.62 0.80 10.52
N LEU A 57 11.68 1.60 10.63
CA LEU A 57 12.59 1.90 9.53
C LEU A 57 13.37 0.67 9.03
N GLU A 58 13.75 -0.23 9.94
CA GLU A 58 14.35 -1.52 9.58
C GLU A 58 13.35 -2.38 8.79
N THR A 59 12.09 -2.41 9.20
CA THR A 59 11.01 -3.13 8.51
C THR A 59 10.81 -2.60 7.09
N PHE A 60 10.84 -1.30 6.88
CA PHE A 60 10.76 -0.71 5.55
C PHE A 60 11.93 -1.14 4.65
N ARG A 61 13.17 -1.05 5.16
CA ARG A 61 14.35 -1.49 4.40
C ARG A 61 14.28 -2.96 4.01
N ARG A 62 13.94 -3.83 4.98
CA ARG A 62 13.83 -5.28 4.76
C ARG A 62 12.78 -5.61 3.70
N ASN A 63 11.69 -4.84 3.64
CA ASN A 63 10.61 -5.04 2.69
C ASN A 63 10.75 -4.24 1.39
N THR A 64 11.87 -3.57 1.16
CA THR A 64 12.09 -2.77 -0.05
C THR A 64 10.97 -1.72 -0.25
N ILE A 65 10.56 -1.08 0.87
CA ILE A 65 9.61 0.02 0.85
C ILE A 65 10.36 1.28 0.46
N ILE A 66 9.94 1.90 -0.64
CA ILE A 66 10.58 3.11 -1.18
C ILE A 66 9.85 4.39 -0.81
N GLY A 67 8.61 4.27 -0.34
CA GLY A 67 7.82 5.42 0.08
C GLY A 67 6.61 5.01 0.91
N ILE A 68 6.07 5.97 1.64
CA ILE A 68 4.91 5.78 2.51
C ILE A 68 3.99 7.02 2.47
N ILE A 69 2.67 6.81 2.51
CA ILE A 69 1.74 7.84 2.99
C ILE A 69 1.61 7.65 4.49
N ALA A 70 2.19 8.57 5.26
CA ALA A 70 2.15 8.52 6.72
C ALA A 70 1.01 9.38 7.27
N ASN A 71 0.12 8.76 8.04
CA ASN A 71 -0.98 9.43 8.73
C ASN A 71 -1.22 8.82 10.10
N SER A 72 -0.74 9.44 11.15
CA SER A 72 -0.65 8.86 12.48
C SER A 72 -1.54 9.59 13.49
N ARG A 73 -1.96 8.87 14.49
CA ARG A 73 -2.77 9.38 15.62
C ARG A 73 -1.95 9.32 16.92
N PRO A 74 -1.65 10.46 17.54
CA PRO A 74 -1.73 11.82 16.99
C PRO A 74 -0.71 12.04 15.83
N ASN A 75 -0.77 13.19 15.17
CA ASN A 75 0.13 13.54 14.06
C ASN A 75 1.62 13.51 14.43
N LYS A 76 1.95 13.51 15.74
CA LYS A 76 3.33 13.33 16.24
C LYS A 76 4.04 12.12 15.61
N GLY A 77 3.35 11.00 15.41
CA GLY A 77 3.95 9.82 14.75
C GLY A 77 4.31 10.09 13.29
N THR A 78 3.49 10.84 12.57
CA THR A 78 3.79 11.30 11.20
C THR A 78 4.99 12.24 11.20
N HIS A 79 5.06 13.20 12.15
CA HIS A 79 6.21 14.09 12.29
C HIS A 79 7.51 13.32 12.52
N GLN A 80 7.50 12.30 13.38
CA GLN A 80 8.68 11.46 13.63
C GLN A 80 9.18 10.73 12.39
N LEU A 81 8.28 10.25 11.52
CA LEU A 81 8.66 9.63 10.25
C LEU A 81 9.26 10.64 9.27
N VAL A 82 8.73 11.86 9.20
CA VAL A 82 9.28 12.95 8.39
C VAL A 82 10.66 13.36 8.89
N ASP A 83 10.78 13.56 10.21
CA ASP A 83 12.02 14.05 10.86
C ASP A 83 13.15 13.02 10.83
N ALA A 84 12.82 11.73 10.70
CA ALA A 84 13.79 10.63 10.58
C ALA A 84 14.68 10.77 9.34
N LYS A 85 14.22 11.43 8.27
CA LYS A 85 14.95 11.63 7.00
C LYS A 85 15.65 10.36 6.53
N ALA A 86 14.96 9.22 6.64
CA ALA A 86 15.54 7.91 6.37
C ALA A 86 16.01 7.80 4.91
N PRO A 87 17.29 7.48 4.65
CA PRO A 87 17.81 7.40 3.29
C PRO A 87 17.04 6.41 2.43
N GLY A 88 16.63 6.83 1.23
CA GLY A 88 15.90 5.98 0.27
C GLY A 88 14.44 5.74 0.61
N LEU A 89 13.91 6.35 1.66
CA LEU A 89 12.49 6.31 2.02
C LEU A 89 11.85 7.67 1.74
N TRP A 90 10.83 7.65 0.93
CA TRP A 90 10.02 8.80 0.62
C TRP A 90 8.82 8.90 1.56
N VAL A 91 8.74 9.91 2.39
CA VAL A 91 7.62 10.12 3.31
C VAL A 91 6.68 11.19 2.74
N VAL A 92 5.44 10.80 2.48
CA VAL A 92 4.34 11.69 2.08
C VAL A 92 3.40 11.85 3.28
N PRO A 93 3.50 12.94 4.04
CA PRO A 93 2.72 13.12 5.25
C PRO A 93 1.30 13.58 4.95
N PHE A 94 0.31 12.93 5.59
CA PHE A 94 -1.09 13.34 5.61
C PHE A 94 -1.49 13.76 7.02
N ILE A 95 -2.31 14.79 7.12
CA ILE A 95 -2.86 15.27 8.39
C ILE A 95 -3.95 14.29 8.82
N ARG A 96 -3.73 13.54 9.90
CA ARG A 96 -4.79 12.76 10.52
C ARG A 96 -5.68 13.67 11.36
N PRO A 97 -7.01 13.72 11.11
CA PRO A 97 -7.91 14.60 11.86
C PRO A 97 -8.29 13.98 13.21
N TYR A 98 -7.30 13.42 13.93
CA TYR A 98 -7.50 12.75 15.22
C TYR A 98 -6.40 13.12 16.20
N ARG A 99 -6.78 13.60 17.38
CA ARG A 99 -5.91 13.81 18.54
C ARG A 99 -5.74 12.49 19.31
N THR A 100 -6.87 11.77 19.47
CA THR A 100 -6.97 10.52 20.20
C THR A 100 -7.88 9.54 19.45
N ARG A 101 -8.03 8.32 19.99
CA ARG A 101 -8.91 7.30 19.40
C ARG A 101 -10.39 7.72 19.38
N ASP A 102 -10.82 8.54 20.33
CA ASP A 102 -12.22 8.98 20.44
C ASP A 102 -12.62 9.88 19.28
N ASP A 103 -11.68 10.61 18.69
CA ASP A 103 -11.95 11.47 17.55
C ASP A 103 -12.38 10.68 16.29
N VAL A 104 -12.08 9.39 16.20
CA VAL A 104 -12.52 8.53 15.09
C VAL A 104 -14.03 8.59 14.87
N GLN A 105 -14.80 8.68 15.97
CA GLN A 105 -16.27 8.75 15.93
C GLN A 105 -16.81 10.19 15.87
N ASN A 106 -16.03 11.17 16.30
CA ASN A 106 -16.54 12.50 16.60
C ASN A 106 -15.96 13.62 15.72
N TRP A 107 -14.88 13.35 14.97
CA TRP A 107 -14.13 14.36 14.23
C TRP A 107 -15.00 15.26 13.32
N SER A 108 -16.03 14.67 12.70
CA SER A 108 -16.92 15.37 11.75
C SER A 108 -17.88 16.37 12.39
N ASN A 109 -17.97 16.36 13.74
CA ASN A 109 -18.85 17.23 14.53
C ASN A 109 -18.09 18.11 15.52
N ASP A 110 -16.75 18.01 15.62
CA ASP A 110 -15.92 18.81 16.51
C ASP A 110 -15.16 19.89 15.73
N PRO A 111 -15.54 21.19 15.89
CA PRO A 111 -14.84 22.28 15.22
C PRO A 111 -13.34 22.35 15.53
N ALA A 112 -12.91 21.94 16.73
CA ALA A 112 -11.50 21.92 17.11
C ALA A 112 -10.65 20.96 16.25
N ILE A 113 -11.26 19.96 15.61
CA ILE A 113 -10.58 19.11 14.66
C ILE A 113 -10.26 19.86 13.36
N TYR A 114 -11.15 20.76 12.93
CA TYR A 114 -10.84 21.58 11.77
C TYR A 114 -9.68 22.55 12.09
N ASP A 115 -9.67 23.14 13.27
CA ASP A 115 -8.56 23.99 13.72
C ASP A 115 -7.24 23.21 13.78
N LEU A 116 -7.28 21.94 14.20
CA LEU A 116 -6.14 21.03 14.13
C LEU A 116 -5.63 20.85 12.68
N ILE A 117 -6.54 20.62 11.73
CA ILE A 117 -6.15 20.46 10.30
C ILE A 117 -5.44 21.73 9.82
N GLU A 118 -5.98 22.93 10.12
CA GLU A 118 -5.36 24.19 9.73
C GLU A 118 -4.00 24.41 10.40
N ALA A 119 -3.89 24.08 11.69
CA ALA A 119 -2.65 24.23 12.44
C ALA A 119 -1.55 23.30 11.91
N GLU A 120 -1.87 22.03 11.65
CA GLU A 120 -0.91 21.08 11.08
C GLU A 120 -0.48 21.47 9.67
N TYR A 121 -1.41 21.94 8.83
CA TYR A 121 -1.10 22.37 7.47
C TYR A 121 -0.04 23.50 7.43
N LYS A 122 -0.01 24.39 8.41
CA LYS A 122 0.98 25.48 8.50
C LYS A 122 2.43 25.00 8.59
N ARG A 123 2.68 23.70 8.87
CA ARG A 123 4.03 23.10 8.81
C ARG A 123 4.59 23.01 7.37
N GLY A 124 3.74 23.16 6.33
CA GLY A 124 4.14 23.30 4.94
C GLY A 124 4.45 22.02 4.18
N TYR A 125 4.62 20.88 4.85
CA TYR A 125 5.01 19.64 4.18
C TYR A 125 3.87 18.65 3.93
N PHE A 126 2.69 18.83 4.51
CA PHE A 126 1.56 17.91 4.31
C PHE A 126 1.03 17.92 2.88
N ARG A 127 0.64 16.74 2.40
CA ARG A 127 0.15 16.51 1.03
C ARG A 127 -1.27 15.96 0.97
N GLY A 128 -1.88 15.74 2.13
CA GLY A 128 -3.26 15.26 2.24
C GLY A 128 -3.83 15.41 3.64
N VAL A 129 -5.13 15.10 3.74
CA VAL A 129 -5.89 14.99 4.98
C VAL A 129 -6.49 13.59 5.06
N GLY A 130 -6.31 12.92 6.17
CA GLY A 130 -6.80 11.55 6.40
C GLY A 130 -5.68 10.65 6.96
N GLU A 131 -5.96 9.41 7.23
CA GLU A 131 -7.24 8.73 7.05
C GLU A 131 -8.31 9.30 7.98
N PHE A 132 -9.51 9.48 7.47
CA PHE A 132 -10.68 9.78 8.31
C PHE A 132 -11.82 8.80 8.01
N HIS A 133 -12.60 8.48 9.05
CA HIS A 133 -13.74 7.57 8.96
C HIS A 133 -15.03 8.37 8.83
N ILE A 134 -15.85 8.07 7.82
CA ILE A 134 -17.16 8.70 7.63
C ILE A 134 -18.08 7.75 6.87
N TYR A 135 -19.36 7.68 7.22
CA TYR A 135 -20.28 6.74 6.63
C TYR A 135 -21.63 7.39 6.30
N GLY A 136 -22.21 6.97 5.18
CA GLY A 136 -23.55 7.36 4.75
C GLY A 136 -23.74 8.88 4.78
N THR A 137 -24.89 9.31 5.27
CA THR A 137 -25.31 10.72 5.31
C THR A 137 -24.49 11.59 6.27
N ALA A 138 -23.70 11.03 7.20
CA ALA A 138 -22.79 11.82 8.04
C ALA A 138 -21.78 12.60 7.19
N ALA A 139 -21.46 12.12 5.99
CA ALA A 139 -20.63 12.84 5.05
C ALA A 139 -21.19 14.18 4.58
N GLN A 140 -22.49 14.45 4.75
CA GLN A 140 -23.15 15.73 4.44
C GLN A 140 -22.81 16.83 5.44
N GLY A 141 -22.16 16.49 6.56
CA GLY A 141 -21.86 17.42 7.64
C GLY A 141 -21.07 18.65 7.18
N ALA A 142 -21.40 19.82 7.75
CA ALA A 142 -20.76 21.10 7.38
C ALA A 142 -19.24 21.08 7.58
N LEU A 143 -18.75 20.44 8.67
CA LEU A 143 -17.30 20.31 8.93
C LEU A 143 -16.63 19.37 7.93
N VAL A 144 -17.31 18.30 7.50
CA VAL A 144 -16.81 17.39 6.45
C VAL A 144 -16.65 18.16 5.15
N LYS A 145 -17.69 18.89 4.73
CA LYS A 145 -17.63 19.75 3.54
C LYS A 145 -16.49 20.75 3.64
N LYS A 146 -16.33 21.41 4.81
CA LYS A 146 -15.26 22.38 5.05
C LYS A 146 -13.89 21.74 4.89
N ALA A 147 -13.69 20.50 5.39
CA ALA A 147 -12.44 19.76 5.23
C ALA A 147 -12.17 19.36 3.76
N VAL A 148 -13.20 18.97 3.01
CA VAL A 148 -13.09 18.68 1.57
C VAL A 148 -12.71 19.94 0.80
N ASP A 149 -13.37 21.07 1.05
CA ASP A 149 -13.07 22.35 0.39
C ASP A 149 -11.65 22.83 0.74
N PHE A 150 -11.24 22.65 2.00
CA PHE A 150 -9.89 22.97 2.46
C PHE A 150 -8.83 22.20 1.65
N ALA A 151 -9.04 20.90 1.49
CA ALA A 151 -8.13 20.03 0.74
C ALA A 151 -8.12 20.40 -0.75
N ALA A 152 -9.29 20.59 -1.35
CA ALA A 152 -9.44 20.95 -2.77
C ALA A 152 -8.78 22.29 -3.12
N ALA A 153 -8.93 23.30 -2.23
CA ALA A 153 -8.33 24.62 -2.43
C ALA A 153 -6.79 24.63 -2.35
N ARG A 154 -6.19 23.58 -1.75
CA ARG A 154 -4.74 23.46 -1.52
C ARG A 154 -4.10 22.31 -2.29
N ASP A 155 -4.83 21.75 -3.24
CA ASP A 155 -4.38 20.61 -4.05
C ASP A 155 -3.95 19.38 -3.21
N LEU A 156 -4.58 19.19 -2.04
CA LEU A 156 -4.33 18.06 -1.14
C LEU A 156 -5.20 16.86 -1.51
N TYR A 157 -4.70 15.67 -1.22
CA TYR A 157 -5.49 14.44 -1.29
C TYR A 157 -6.29 14.22 -0.01
N LEU A 158 -7.41 13.53 -0.14
CA LEU A 158 -8.20 13.01 0.98
C LEU A 158 -8.03 11.50 1.04
N LEU A 159 -7.60 10.94 2.16
CA LEU A 159 -7.62 9.49 2.39
C LEU A 159 -8.88 9.18 3.22
N ALA A 160 -9.89 8.65 2.54
CA ALA A 160 -11.23 8.48 3.11
C ALA A 160 -11.57 7.00 3.36
N HIS A 161 -11.74 6.63 4.62
CA HIS A 161 -12.29 5.36 5.05
C HIS A 161 -13.81 5.50 5.11
N CYS A 162 -14.47 5.10 4.04
CA CYS A 162 -15.89 5.35 3.90
C CYS A 162 -16.60 4.28 3.07
N ASP A 163 -17.90 4.15 3.27
CA ASP A 163 -18.78 3.41 2.38
C ASP A 163 -19.02 4.18 1.06
N GLU A 164 -19.63 3.52 0.10
CA GLU A 164 -19.92 4.11 -1.21
C GLU A 164 -20.83 5.34 -1.12
N ALA A 165 -21.82 5.31 -0.22
CA ALA A 165 -22.75 6.43 -0.07
C ALA A 165 -22.02 7.69 0.40
N ALA A 166 -21.16 7.57 1.38
CA ALA A 166 -20.32 8.67 1.84
C ALA A 166 -19.31 9.11 0.78
N LEU A 167 -18.70 8.18 0.04
CA LEU A 167 -17.79 8.49 -1.06
C LEU A 167 -18.45 9.42 -2.10
N LEU A 168 -19.67 9.07 -2.53
CA LEU A 168 -20.39 9.88 -3.52
C LEU A 168 -20.72 11.28 -3.00
N ILE A 169 -21.05 11.40 -1.70
CA ILE A 169 -21.28 12.69 -1.06
C ILE A 169 -19.97 13.51 -1.01
N LEU A 170 -18.86 12.89 -0.61
CA LEU A 170 -17.56 13.56 -0.57
C LEU A 170 -17.14 14.09 -1.95
N LEU A 171 -17.30 13.28 -2.99
CA LEU A 171 -17.03 13.68 -4.38
C LEU A 171 -17.96 14.82 -4.83
N GLY A 172 -19.21 14.82 -4.36
CA GLY A 172 -20.20 15.86 -4.65
C GLY A 172 -19.94 17.22 -3.96
N HIS A 173 -19.15 17.23 -2.88
CA HIS A 173 -18.86 18.48 -2.16
C HIS A 173 -18.01 19.45 -2.96
N ASN A 174 -17.06 18.94 -3.74
CA ASN A 174 -16.16 19.78 -4.54
C ASN A 174 -15.63 19.03 -5.76
N ALA A 175 -15.85 19.55 -6.95
CA ALA A 175 -15.40 18.93 -8.20
C ALA A 175 -13.86 18.80 -8.33
N LYS A 176 -13.09 19.52 -7.51
CA LYS A 176 -11.63 19.42 -7.46
C LYS A 176 -11.13 18.46 -6.38
N ALA A 177 -12.01 17.79 -5.62
CA ALA A 177 -11.62 16.86 -4.59
C ALA A 177 -10.85 15.68 -5.18
N LYS A 178 -9.69 15.37 -4.60
CA LYS A 178 -8.85 14.23 -4.94
C LYS A 178 -8.97 13.20 -3.82
N ILE A 179 -9.59 12.07 -4.08
CA ILE A 179 -9.88 11.08 -3.05
C ILE A 179 -9.09 9.80 -3.31
N ILE A 180 -8.41 9.33 -2.27
CA ILE A 180 -7.91 7.96 -2.13
C ILE A 180 -8.94 7.23 -1.27
N TRP A 181 -9.66 6.31 -1.87
CA TRP A 181 -10.69 5.53 -1.19
C TRP A 181 -10.05 4.35 -0.46
N ALA A 182 -9.90 4.50 0.85
CA ALA A 182 -9.30 3.47 1.68
C ALA A 182 -10.08 2.15 1.56
N HIS A 183 -9.33 1.05 1.46
CA HIS A 183 -9.86 -0.31 1.30
C HIS A 183 -10.74 -0.50 0.05
N THR A 184 -10.78 0.47 -0.85
CA THR A 184 -11.64 0.46 -2.05
C THR A 184 -13.07 0.00 -1.71
N GLY A 185 -13.63 0.55 -0.61
CA GLY A 185 -14.97 0.26 -0.12
C GLY A 185 -15.19 -1.16 0.42
N PHE A 186 -14.11 -1.83 0.87
CA PHE A 186 -14.12 -3.17 1.48
C PHE A 186 -14.76 -4.28 0.63
N SER A 187 -16.10 -4.27 0.51
CA SER A 187 -16.90 -5.30 -0.16
C SER A 187 -17.58 -4.82 -1.44
N THR A 188 -17.40 -3.58 -1.86
CA THR A 188 -17.94 -3.07 -3.13
C THR A 188 -17.45 -3.94 -4.28
N SER A 189 -18.37 -4.41 -5.16
CA SER A 189 -18.00 -5.34 -6.23
C SER A 189 -17.00 -4.72 -7.20
N PRO A 190 -16.09 -5.50 -7.81
CA PRO A 190 -15.13 -4.99 -8.81
C PRO A 190 -15.80 -4.25 -9.98
N ALA A 191 -16.99 -4.72 -10.41
CA ALA A 191 -17.77 -4.04 -11.43
C ALA A 191 -18.19 -2.64 -10.99
N ARG A 192 -18.67 -2.51 -9.73
CA ARG A 192 -19.07 -1.21 -9.18
C ARG A 192 -17.87 -0.29 -8.94
N VAL A 193 -16.74 -0.84 -8.48
CA VAL A 193 -15.49 -0.08 -8.36
C VAL A 193 -15.09 0.50 -9.72
N ARG A 194 -15.18 -0.28 -10.80
CA ARG A 194 -14.91 0.19 -12.16
C ARG A 194 -15.77 1.40 -12.53
N GLU A 195 -17.09 1.30 -12.36
CA GLU A 195 -18.02 2.40 -12.66
C GLU A 195 -17.65 3.68 -11.90
N LEU A 196 -17.31 3.56 -10.62
CA LEU A 196 -16.91 4.69 -9.77
C LEU A 196 -15.60 5.32 -10.26
N LEU A 197 -14.60 4.51 -10.64
CA LEU A 197 -13.32 4.99 -11.18
C LEU A 197 -13.51 5.69 -12.54
N GLU A 198 -14.34 5.14 -13.42
CA GLU A 198 -14.63 5.69 -14.75
C GLU A 198 -15.38 7.03 -14.65
N SER A 199 -16.31 7.12 -13.70
CA SER A 199 -17.09 8.34 -13.47
C SER A 199 -16.33 9.45 -12.71
N ASN A 200 -15.22 9.10 -12.04
CA ASN A 200 -14.48 10.03 -11.18
C ASN A 200 -12.97 9.97 -11.46
N PRO A 201 -12.46 10.75 -12.43
CA PRO A 201 -11.06 10.68 -12.87
C PRO A 201 -10.01 10.92 -11.76
N ALA A 202 -10.34 11.66 -10.71
CA ALA A 202 -9.45 11.93 -9.59
C ALA A 202 -9.53 10.89 -8.45
N LEU A 203 -10.42 9.89 -8.55
CA LEU A 203 -10.58 8.85 -7.53
C LEU A 203 -9.49 7.80 -7.69
N MET A 204 -8.83 7.43 -6.58
CA MET A 204 -7.90 6.31 -6.47
C MET A 204 -8.46 5.26 -5.49
N GLY A 205 -8.26 3.99 -5.79
CA GLY A 205 -8.55 2.90 -4.85
C GLY A 205 -7.30 2.51 -4.07
N GLU A 206 -7.40 2.35 -2.75
CA GLU A 206 -6.34 1.82 -1.90
C GLU A 206 -6.72 0.42 -1.41
N LEU A 207 -5.79 -0.52 -1.38
CA LEU A 207 -6.06 -1.96 -1.35
C LEU A 207 -5.76 -2.65 -0.01
N SER A 208 -5.42 -1.92 1.06
CA SER A 208 -5.30 -2.55 2.38
C SER A 208 -6.64 -3.14 2.81
N TYR A 209 -6.61 -4.26 3.52
CA TYR A 209 -7.81 -5.00 3.94
C TYR A 209 -8.85 -5.30 2.85
N ARG A 210 -8.51 -5.05 1.59
CA ARG A 210 -9.45 -5.34 0.49
C ARG A 210 -9.56 -6.84 0.24
N SER A 211 -10.67 -7.43 0.65
CA SER A 211 -10.96 -8.84 0.42
C SER A 211 -11.30 -9.14 -1.04
N GLY A 212 -11.17 -10.40 -1.44
CA GLY A 212 -11.60 -10.88 -2.76
C GLY A 212 -10.64 -10.59 -3.91
N ILE A 213 -9.50 -9.91 -3.68
CA ILE A 213 -8.47 -9.75 -4.71
C ILE A 213 -7.89 -11.09 -5.13
N THR A 214 -7.72 -11.99 -4.16
CA THR A 214 -7.29 -13.37 -4.41
C THR A 214 -8.36 -14.36 -3.97
N THR A 215 -8.39 -15.49 -4.64
CA THR A 215 -9.15 -16.68 -4.26
C THR A 215 -8.43 -17.45 -3.15
N GLY A 216 -9.09 -18.43 -2.55
CA GLY A 216 -8.53 -19.19 -1.41
C GLY A 216 -7.23 -19.96 -1.71
N ASP A 217 -6.91 -20.19 -2.98
CA ASP A 217 -5.66 -20.79 -3.46
C ASP A 217 -4.57 -19.75 -3.79
N GLY A 218 -4.79 -18.46 -3.45
CA GLY A 218 -3.85 -17.38 -3.67
C GLY A 218 -3.78 -16.84 -5.11
N LYS A 219 -4.64 -17.34 -6.00
CA LYS A 219 -4.73 -16.82 -7.38
C LYS A 219 -5.45 -15.49 -7.41
N LEU A 220 -5.02 -14.62 -8.30
CA LEU A 220 -5.72 -13.37 -8.58
C LEU A 220 -7.12 -13.66 -9.15
N ALA A 221 -8.16 -13.18 -8.49
CA ALA A 221 -9.54 -13.36 -8.92
C ALA A 221 -9.78 -12.75 -10.31
N ALA A 222 -10.56 -13.43 -11.15
CA ALA A 222 -10.77 -13.03 -12.55
C ALA A 222 -11.30 -11.59 -12.69
N GLU A 223 -12.27 -11.21 -11.85
CA GLU A 223 -12.86 -9.86 -11.86
C GLU A 223 -11.84 -8.77 -11.50
N TRP A 224 -10.95 -9.05 -10.52
CA TRP A 224 -9.88 -8.13 -10.15
C TRP A 224 -8.79 -8.06 -11.22
N ARG A 225 -8.47 -9.20 -11.86
CA ARG A 225 -7.54 -9.22 -13.00
C ARG A 225 -8.04 -8.32 -14.13
N GLU A 226 -9.34 -8.41 -14.46
CA GLU A 226 -9.95 -7.58 -15.50
C GLU A 226 -9.93 -6.10 -15.10
N LEU A 227 -10.27 -5.79 -13.84
CA LEU A 227 -10.26 -4.42 -13.31
C LEU A 227 -8.85 -3.82 -13.37
N PHE A 228 -7.82 -4.56 -12.93
CA PHE A 228 -6.43 -4.10 -12.99
C PHE A 228 -5.91 -3.98 -14.43
N ALA A 229 -6.34 -4.85 -15.35
CA ALA A 229 -5.97 -4.74 -16.75
C ALA A 229 -6.42 -3.42 -17.39
N ARG A 230 -7.57 -2.89 -16.95
CA ARG A 230 -8.12 -1.62 -17.45
C ARG A 230 -7.66 -0.39 -16.68
N HIS A 231 -7.47 -0.54 -15.37
CA HIS A 231 -7.31 0.59 -14.43
C HIS A 231 -6.12 0.39 -13.46
N SER A 232 -5.04 -0.31 -13.89
CA SER A 232 -3.85 -0.47 -13.05
C SER A 232 -3.24 0.85 -12.57
N ASP A 233 -3.51 1.95 -13.26
CA ASP A 233 -3.06 3.31 -12.95
C ASP A 233 -3.89 4.00 -11.83
N ARG A 234 -4.90 3.31 -11.30
CA ARG A 234 -5.87 3.86 -10.34
C ARG A 234 -5.83 3.18 -8.97
N PHE A 235 -4.86 2.30 -8.70
CA PHE A 235 -4.77 1.57 -7.45
C PHE A 235 -3.45 1.81 -6.72
N LEU A 236 -3.52 1.80 -5.39
CA LEU A 236 -2.42 1.95 -4.45
C LEU A 236 -2.43 0.80 -3.46
N LEU A 237 -1.26 0.39 -2.99
CA LEU A 237 -1.13 -0.58 -1.89
C LEU A 237 -1.01 0.13 -0.55
N GLY A 238 -1.46 -0.52 0.52
CA GLY A 238 -1.29 -0.02 1.87
C GLY A 238 -1.18 -1.14 2.90
N SER A 239 -0.44 -0.92 3.98
CA SER A 239 -0.34 -1.86 5.10
C SER A 239 -1.46 -1.66 6.11
N ASP A 240 -1.91 -0.42 6.28
CA ASP A 240 -2.87 0.01 7.29
C ASP A 240 -2.47 -0.48 8.70
N THR A 241 -1.33 0.00 9.18
CA THR A 241 -0.74 -0.37 10.48
C THR A 241 -1.40 0.38 11.64
N TRP A 242 -2.74 0.32 11.74
CA TRP A 242 -3.52 1.08 12.71
C TRP A 242 -3.37 0.61 14.17
N ILE A 243 -2.86 -0.62 14.37
CA ILE A 243 -2.52 -1.21 15.68
C ILE A 243 -1.13 -1.85 15.63
N ASN A 244 -0.51 -2.07 16.80
CA ASN A 244 0.84 -2.61 16.90
C ASN A 244 0.98 -4.01 16.31
N GLU A 245 -0.05 -4.84 16.42
CA GLU A 245 -0.09 -6.21 15.90
C GLU A 245 0.09 -6.25 14.38
N ARG A 246 -0.35 -5.21 13.66
CA ARG A 246 -0.13 -5.13 12.20
C ARG A 246 1.35 -5.00 11.83
N TRP A 247 2.16 -4.41 12.69
CA TRP A 247 3.60 -4.35 12.49
C TRP A 247 4.27 -5.72 12.52
N PHE A 248 3.77 -6.65 13.36
CA PHE A 248 4.28 -8.03 13.40
C PHE A 248 3.95 -8.79 12.10
N GLY A 249 2.85 -8.47 11.45
CA GLY A 249 2.41 -9.07 10.20
C GLY A 249 2.91 -8.34 8.94
N TYR A 250 3.67 -7.26 9.07
CA TYR A 250 4.05 -6.39 7.95
C TYR A 250 4.75 -7.13 6.80
N ASP A 251 5.71 -7.99 7.13
CA ASP A 251 6.45 -8.80 6.14
C ASP A 251 5.49 -9.70 5.33
N THR A 252 4.55 -10.33 6.02
CA THR A 252 3.53 -11.19 5.40
C THR A 252 2.60 -10.40 4.49
N ILE A 253 2.19 -9.19 4.88
CA ILE A 253 1.36 -8.31 4.05
C ILE A 253 2.10 -7.99 2.75
N MET A 254 3.37 -7.58 2.83
CA MET A 254 4.17 -7.22 1.65
C MET A 254 4.46 -8.43 0.76
N GLN A 255 4.67 -9.61 1.34
CA GLN A 255 4.81 -10.86 0.59
C GLN A 255 3.51 -11.23 -0.13
N THR A 256 2.36 -11.09 0.52
CA THR A 256 1.05 -11.34 -0.08
C THR A 256 0.82 -10.44 -1.28
N TYR A 257 1.15 -9.15 -1.18
CA TYR A 257 1.06 -8.22 -2.30
C TYR A 257 1.95 -8.66 -3.47
N ARG A 258 3.21 -9.00 -3.22
CA ARG A 258 4.11 -9.49 -4.28
C ARG A 258 3.60 -10.77 -4.92
N GLY A 259 3.00 -11.67 -4.13
CA GLY A 259 2.48 -12.95 -4.61
C GLY A 259 1.37 -12.80 -5.67
N TRP A 260 0.43 -11.88 -5.49
CA TRP A 260 -0.60 -11.67 -6.49
C TRP A 260 -0.20 -10.66 -7.57
N LEU A 261 0.66 -9.67 -7.27
CA LEU A 261 1.23 -8.76 -8.27
C LEU A 261 2.05 -9.53 -9.33
N ALA A 262 2.77 -10.57 -8.94
CA ALA A 262 3.52 -11.43 -9.85
C ALA A 262 2.64 -12.16 -10.89
N GLN A 263 1.33 -12.16 -10.72
CA GLN A 263 0.36 -12.75 -11.66
C GLN A 263 -0.17 -11.73 -12.68
N LEU A 264 0.26 -10.47 -12.60
CA LEU A 264 -0.05 -9.40 -13.54
C LEU A 264 1.11 -9.18 -14.53
N PRO A 265 0.85 -8.55 -15.68
CA PRO A 265 1.90 -7.98 -16.50
C PRO A 265 2.80 -7.03 -15.66
N GLU A 266 4.10 -7.06 -15.93
CA GLU A 266 5.11 -6.36 -15.13
C GLU A 266 4.82 -4.85 -14.98
N ASP A 267 4.40 -4.20 -16.05
CA ASP A 267 4.07 -2.79 -16.06
C ASP A 267 2.86 -2.45 -15.18
N GLN A 268 1.83 -3.31 -15.16
CA GLN A 268 0.66 -3.17 -14.29
C GLN A 268 1.05 -3.40 -12.82
N ALA A 269 1.83 -4.45 -12.55
CA ALA A 269 2.34 -4.74 -11.22
C ALA A 269 3.15 -3.56 -10.66
N LYS A 270 4.06 -2.99 -11.46
CA LYS A 270 4.87 -1.82 -11.06
C LYS A 270 4.02 -0.57 -10.80
N ARG A 271 3.01 -0.30 -11.66
CA ARG A 271 2.09 0.83 -11.43
C ARG A 271 1.40 0.72 -10.08
N ILE A 272 0.80 -0.43 -9.78
CA ILE A 272 0.07 -0.66 -8.53
C ILE A 272 1.04 -0.66 -7.33
N ALA A 273 2.20 -1.30 -7.47
CA ALA A 273 3.15 -1.44 -6.38
C ALA A 273 3.74 -0.11 -5.90
N HIS A 274 4.06 0.81 -6.81
CA HIS A 274 4.69 2.07 -6.47
C HIS A 274 4.46 3.20 -7.49
N GLY A 275 4.41 2.90 -8.80
CA GLY A 275 4.43 3.92 -9.85
C GLY A 275 3.27 4.92 -9.78
N ASN A 276 2.09 4.50 -9.32
CA ASN A 276 0.96 5.41 -9.13
C ASN A 276 1.23 6.40 -7.99
N ALA A 277 1.73 5.94 -6.85
CA ALA A 277 2.07 6.83 -5.74
C ALA A 277 3.18 7.82 -6.14
N GLU A 278 4.22 7.33 -6.83
CA GLU A 278 5.28 8.20 -7.36
C GLU A 278 4.69 9.28 -8.28
N ARG A 279 3.83 8.91 -9.23
CA ARG A 279 3.16 9.86 -10.14
C ARG A 279 2.30 10.90 -9.41
N LEU A 280 1.57 10.49 -8.36
CA LEU A 280 0.69 11.40 -7.62
C LEU A 280 1.48 12.46 -6.82
N PHE A 281 2.67 12.11 -6.36
CA PHE A 281 3.41 12.94 -5.39
C PHE A 281 4.76 13.47 -5.89
N ALA A 282 5.31 13.02 -7.03
CA ALA A 282 6.65 13.39 -7.52
C ALA A 282 6.89 14.90 -7.61
N GLY A 283 5.97 15.66 -8.22
CA GLY A 283 6.12 17.10 -8.38
C GLY A 283 6.03 17.92 -7.09
N LYS A 284 5.47 17.32 -6.02
CA LYS A 284 5.23 18.00 -4.73
C LYS A 284 6.41 17.91 -3.76
N LEU A 285 7.44 17.16 -4.08
CA LEU A 285 8.62 16.99 -3.24
C LEU A 285 9.75 17.91 -3.62
N GLU A 286 9.87 18.23 -4.89
CA GLU A 286 10.86 19.20 -5.35
C GLU A 286 10.58 20.60 -4.76
N GLU A 287 9.30 20.89 -4.48
CA GLU A 287 8.88 22.11 -3.78
C GLU A 287 9.23 22.13 -2.30
N ALA A 288 9.24 20.97 -1.63
CA ALA A 288 9.55 20.87 -0.19
C ALA A 288 11.07 20.77 0.09
N ALA A 289 11.88 20.51 -0.94
CA ALA A 289 13.33 20.46 -0.85
C ALA A 289 14.03 21.80 -1.19
N ARG A 290 13.25 22.79 -1.65
CA ARG A 290 13.69 24.18 -1.89
C ARG A 290 13.33 25.08 -0.71
#